data_fe95fa89f98f88812fd49c7ec9582de4
#
_entry.id   fe95fa89f98f88812fd49c7ec9582de4
#
_cell.length_a   1.000
_cell.length_b   1.000
_cell.length_c   1.000
_cell.angle_alpha   90.00
_cell.angle_beta   90.00
_cell.angle_gamma   90.00
#
_symmetry.space_group_name_H-M   'P 1'
#
loop_
_entity.id
_entity.type
_entity.pdbx_description
1 polymer ?
#
loop_
_entity_poly.entity_id
_entity_poly.type
_entity_poly.pdbx_seq_one_letter_code
_entity_poly.pdbx_strand_id
1 'polypeptide(L)'
;MMHSGITRPLSGDAFRHHTASTRIFVRLKMFSDQLLIMMNNKRKKMNLTEQMFQELFLSFVRIFELIIIDNKNLQSYEMTVGKETVISEPDAVICQFFPADVLAFTEKVIAVVEVKKEYSRGISETTERRTRSGDKTSSMIGHIDSSLKGQHTGEMIAALPSSVFGLNGVYGLIVQGTKVTVVSFRASGQFWEQLQNGNVKNAHAIVRYSPEYNILTKQGRSQLMNIFLGMKMLLQNLEM
;
A
#
# COMPACT_ATOMS: atom_id res chain seq x y z
N MET A 1 7.81 -31.94 -57.09
CA MET A 1 6.74 -31.20 -56.38
C MET A 1 7.27 -30.86 -55.02
N MET A 2 7.67 -29.60 -54.80
CA MET A 2 8.17 -29.11 -53.51
C MET A 2 7.01 -28.42 -52.79
N HIS A 3 6.63 -28.95 -51.62
CA HIS A 3 5.66 -28.29 -50.74
C HIS A 3 6.37 -27.20 -49.92
N SER A 4 6.15 -25.93 -50.27
CA SER A 4 6.53 -24.79 -49.46
C SER A 4 5.55 -24.64 -48.29
N GLY A 5 5.98 -25.06 -47.10
CA GLY A 5 5.22 -24.80 -45.87
C GLY A 5 5.25 -23.30 -45.52
N ILE A 6 4.14 -22.63 -45.72
CA ILE A 6 3.94 -21.23 -45.27
C ILE A 6 3.68 -21.30 -43.76
N THR A 7 4.69 -20.98 -42.96
CA THR A 7 4.50 -20.68 -41.54
C THR A 7 3.81 -19.32 -41.42
N ARG A 8 2.53 -19.31 -40.99
CA ARG A 8 1.81 -18.07 -40.64
C ARG A 8 2.48 -17.44 -39.43
N PRO A 9 2.80 -16.14 -39.45
CA PRO A 9 3.27 -15.46 -38.24
C PRO A 9 2.13 -15.45 -37.21
N LEU A 10 2.47 -15.84 -35.97
CA LEU A 10 1.55 -15.72 -34.81
C LEU A 10 1.10 -14.28 -34.71
N SER A 11 -0.22 -14.04 -34.58
CA SER A 11 -0.78 -12.70 -34.42
C SER A 11 -0.15 -12.02 -33.21
N GLY A 12 0.15 -10.72 -33.30
CA GLY A 12 0.78 -9.95 -32.23
C GLY A 12 0.04 -10.03 -30.87
N ASP A 13 -1.26 -10.32 -30.91
CA ASP A 13 -2.07 -10.51 -29.71
C ASP A 13 -1.73 -11.80 -28.96
N ALA A 14 -1.49 -12.92 -29.66
CA ALA A 14 -1.07 -14.18 -29.04
C ALA A 14 0.28 -14.03 -28.32
N PHE A 15 1.20 -13.26 -28.88
CA PHE A 15 2.49 -12.98 -28.26
C PHE A 15 2.36 -12.09 -27.03
N ARG A 16 1.51 -11.06 -27.05
CA ARG A 16 1.22 -10.19 -25.89
C ARG A 16 0.59 -10.96 -24.73
N HIS A 17 -0.36 -11.84 -25.00
CA HIS A 17 -1.01 -12.67 -23.96
C HIS A 17 -0.03 -13.65 -23.33
N HIS A 18 0.84 -14.27 -24.10
CA HIS A 18 1.85 -15.19 -23.57
C HIS A 18 2.85 -14.48 -22.64
N THR A 19 3.30 -13.27 -22.99
CA THR A 19 4.22 -12.49 -22.15
C THR A 19 3.58 -11.99 -20.88
N ALA A 20 2.31 -11.56 -20.89
CA ALA A 20 1.58 -11.13 -19.70
C ALA A 20 1.38 -12.30 -18.72
N SER A 21 0.95 -13.46 -19.22
CA SER A 21 0.78 -14.67 -18.40
C SER A 21 2.09 -15.11 -17.73
N THR A 22 3.20 -15.07 -18.47
CA THR A 22 4.53 -15.41 -17.93
C THR A 22 4.96 -14.44 -16.82
N ARG A 23 4.71 -13.14 -16.97
CA ARG A 23 5.03 -12.14 -15.95
C ARG A 23 4.26 -12.38 -14.65
N ILE A 24 2.96 -12.64 -14.72
CA ILE A 24 2.13 -12.94 -13.55
C ILE A 24 2.64 -14.21 -12.85
N PHE A 25 2.97 -15.26 -13.62
CA PHE A 25 3.51 -16.50 -13.07
C PHE A 25 4.82 -16.28 -12.30
N VAL A 26 5.75 -15.51 -12.86
CA VAL A 26 7.03 -15.19 -12.20
C VAL A 26 6.77 -14.44 -10.87
N ARG A 27 5.87 -13.48 -10.86
CA ARG A 27 5.54 -12.70 -9.65
C ARG A 27 4.85 -13.56 -8.58
N LEU A 28 3.93 -14.44 -8.97
CA LEU A 28 3.32 -15.43 -8.07
C LEU A 28 4.38 -16.34 -7.45
N LYS A 29 5.35 -16.80 -8.27
CA LYS A 29 6.46 -17.59 -7.76
C LYS A 29 7.29 -16.82 -6.75
N MET A 30 7.66 -15.56 -7.02
CA MET A 30 8.42 -14.72 -6.08
C MET A 30 7.67 -14.56 -4.74
N PHE A 31 6.37 -14.29 -4.78
CA PHE A 31 5.55 -14.21 -3.56
C PHE A 31 5.53 -15.54 -2.80
N SER A 32 5.36 -16.67 -3.50
CA SER A 32 5.36 -18.01 -2.90
C SER A 32 6.71 -18.36 -2.26
N ASP A 33 7.81 -18.04 -2.93
CA ASP A 33 9.17 -18.27 -2.43
C ASP A 33 9.41 -17.46 -1.14
N GLN A 34 8.99 -16.17 -1.12
CA GLN A 34 9.10 -15.33 0.06
C GLN A 34 8.27 -15.86 1.23
N LEU A 35 7.06 -16.32 0.97
CA LEU A 35 6.20 -16.94 1.96
C LEU A 35 6.83 -18.21 2.53
N LEU A 36 7.41 -19.07 1.69
CA LEU A 36 8.09 -20.30 2.11
C LEU A 36 9.31 -20.00 2.99
N ILE A 37 10.10 -18.97 2.64
CA ILE A 37 11.25 -18.51 3.45
C ILE A 37 10.76 -18.11 4.85
N MET A 38 9.70 -17.31 4.95
CA MET A 38 9.16 -16.87 6.24
C MET A 38 8.61 -18.04 7.05
N MET A 39 7.88 -18.96 6.44
CA MET A 39 7.37 -20.17 7.10
C MET A 39 8.52 -21.04 7.64
N ASN A 40 9.58 -21.21 6.87
CA ASN A 40 10.75 -21.98 7.27
C ASN A 40 11.48 -21.32 8.44
N ASN A 41 11.66 -20.01 8.41
CA ASN A 41 12.26 -19.24 9.51
C ASN A 41 11.41 -19.35 10.79
N LYS A 42 10.09 -19.27 10.67
CA LYS A 42 9.19 -19.48 11.81
C LYS A 42 9.31 -20.89 12.40
N ARG A 43 9.40 -21.93 11.55
CA ARG A 43 9.62 -23.33 12.01
C ARG A 43 10.95 -23.48 12.74
N LYS A 44 12.00 -22.81 12.29
CA LYS A 44 13.32 -22.77 12.93
C LYS A 44 13.37 -21.87 14.19
N LYS A 45 12.24 -21.32 14.60
CA LYS A 45 12.13 -20.35 15.71
C LYS A 45 13.00 -19.10 15.53
N MET A 46 13.35 -18.76 14.28
CA MET A 46 14.06 -17.52 13.95
C MET A 46 13.10 -16.33 14.11
N ASN A 47 13.67 -15.22 14.54
CA ASN A 47 12.90 -13.98 14.67
C ASN A 47 12.57 -13.43 13.27
N LEU A 48 11.28 -13.23 12.97
CA LEU A 48 10.87 -12.58 11.76
C LEU A 48 11.06 -11.07 11.91
N THR A 49 11.74 -10.45 10.95
CA THR A 49 12.02 -9.00 10.95
C THR A 49 10.93 -8.22 10.23
N GLU A 50 10.85 -6.93 10.48
CA GLU A 50 9.97 -6.00 9.76
C GLU A 50 10.24 -6.04 8.26
N GLN A 51 11.51 -6.03 7.86
CA GLN A 51 11.91 -6.15 6.47
C GLN A 51 11.34 -7.41 5.78
N MET A 52 11.27 -8.55 6.47
CA MET A 52 10.69 -9.78 5.89
C MET A 52 9.19 -9.61 5.61
N PHE A 53 8.46 -8.93 6.46
CA PHE A 53 7.05 -8.61 6.23
C PHE A 53 6.88 -7.59 5.11
N GLN A 54 7.77 -6.60 5.04
CA GLN A 54 7.82 -5.65 3.94
C GLN A 54 8.01 -6.37 2.60
N GLU A 55 9.04 -7.21 2.47
CA GLU A 55 9.31 -7.97 1.24
C GLU A 55 8.15 -8.89 0.84
N LEU A 56 7.51 -9.55 1.81
CA LEU A 56 6.31 -10.36 1.54
C LEU A 56 5.19 -9.49 0.96
N PHE A 57 4.92 -8.35 1.58
CA PHE A 57 3.88 -7.44 1.13
C PHE A 57 4.19 -6.85 -0.25
N LEU A 58 5.42 -6.36 -0.48
CA LEU A 58 5.86 -5.84 -1.77
C LEU A 58 5.73 -6.88 -2.89
N SER A 59 6.14 -8.14 -2.62
CA SER A 59 6.00 -9.22 -3.58
C SER A 59 4.54 -9.52 -3.91
N PHE A 60 3.63 -9.41 -2.95
CA PHE A 60 2.19 -9.57 -3.15
C PHE A 60 1.60 -8.45 -4.02
N VAL A 61 1.94 -7.19 -3.74
CA VAL A 61 1.47 -6.04 -4.53
C VAL A 61 1.95 -6.11 -5.99
N ARG A 62 3.19 -6.54 -6.21
CA ARG A 62 3.77 -6.69 -7.55
C ARG A 62 3.04 -7.70 -8.44
N ILE A 63 2.28 -8.65 -7.88
CA ILE A 63 1.43 -9.57 -8.66
C ILE A 63 0.42 -8.80 -9.52
N PHE A 64 -0.07 -7.67 -9.02
CA PHE A 64 -1.08 -6.82 -9.68
C PHE A 64 -0.50 -5.82 -10.66
N GLU A 65 0.81 -5.92 -10.96
CA GLU A 65 1.52 -4.99 -11.85
C GLU A 65 1.48 -3.52 -11.41
N LEU A 66 1.30 -3.29 -10.13
CA LEU A 66 1.49 -1.98 -9.52
C LEU A 66 2.98 -1.69 -9.37
N ILE A 67 3.36 -0.45 -9.63
CA ILE A 67 4.71 0.05 -9.34
C ILE A 67 4.73 0.37 -7.86
N ILE A 68 5.63 -0.29 -7.13
CA ILE A 68 5.85 -0.04 -5.72
C ILE A 68 7.34 0.19 -5.49
N ILE A 69 7.65 1.34 -4.89
CA ILE A 69 9.01 1.79 -4.57
C ILE A 69 9.19 1.67 -3.06
N ASP A 70 10.23 1.00 -2.63
CA ASP A 70 10.61 0.89 -1.23
C ASP A 70 11.46 2.10 -0.77
N ASN A 71 11.60 2.28 0.53
CA ASN A 71 12.32 3.39 1.15
C ASN A 71 13.79 3.50 0.73
N LYS A 72 14.43 2.43 0.27
CA LYS A 72 15.82 2.45 -0.21
C LYS A 72 15.98 3.20 -1.53
N ASN A 73 14.89 3.26 -2.31
CA ASN A 73 14.84 3.86 -3.64
C ASN A 73 13.92 5.09 -3.69
N LEU A 74 13.28 5.44 -2.57
CA LEU A 74 12.34 6.53 -2.44
C LEU A 74 13.05 7.78 -1.92
N GLN A 75 12.71 8.93 -2.48
CA GLN A 75 13.08 10.23 -1.90
C GLN A 75 12.12 10.53 -0.75
N SER A 76 12.65 11.20 0.29
CA SER A 76 11.82 11.68 1.39
C SER A 76 10.82 12.74 0.89
N TYR A 77 9.63 12.76 1.49
CA TYR A 77 8.65 13.82 1.28
C TYR A 77 8.86 14.92 2.30
N GLU A 78 8.91 16.16 1.83
CA GLU A 78 9.06 17.33 2.68
C GLU A 78 7.77 18.13 2.68
N MET A 79 7.35 18.59 3.85
CA MET A 79 6.23 19.53 3.99
C MET A 79 6.59 20.62 4.99
N THR A 80 6.09 21.83 4.75
CA THR A 80 6.18 22.93 5.70
C THR A 80 4.91 23.02 6.53
N VAL A 81 5.05 23.12 7.85
CA VAL A 81 3.95 23.36 8.80
C VAL A 81 4.30 24.61 9.61
N GLY A 82 3.72 25.73 9.25
CA GLY A 82 4.07 27.03 9.82
C GLY A 82 5.53 27.42 9.49
N LYS A 83 6.39 27.36 10.48
CA LYS A 83 7.83 27.66 10.33
C LYS A 83 8.71 26.42 10.32
N GLU A 84 8.13 25.25 10.54
CA GLU A 84 8.86 24.00 10.68
C GLU A 84 8.81 23.21 9.37
N THR A 85 9.92 22.58 9.01
CA THR A 85 9.98 21.59 7.92
C THR A 85 9.88 20.20 8.52
N VAL A 86 8.92 19.43 8.05
CA VAL A 86 8.70 18.04 8.43
C VAL A 86 9.15 17.15 7.27
N ILE A 87 10.04 16.22 7.55
CA ILE A 87 10.50 15.21 6.60
C ILE A 87 9.79 13.89 6.91
N SER A 88 9.33 13.23 5.88
CA SER A 88 8.60 11.96 5.95
C SER A 88 9.26 10.92 5.05
N GLU A 89 9.51 9.75 5.61
CA GLU A 89 10.17 8.63 4.93
C GLU A 89 9.30 7.37 5.09
N PRO A 90 8.24 7.19 4.28
CA PRO A 90 7.42 5.98 4.35
C PRO A 90 8.23 4.75 3.93
N ASP A 91 7.82 3.57 4.41
CA ASP A 91 8.50 2.31 4.07
C ASP A 91 8.39 1.97 2.59
N ALA A 92 7.29 2.35 1.94
CA ALA A 92 7.12 2.25 0.49
C ALA A 92 5.99 3.16 -0.01
N VAL A 93 5.92 3.34 -1.33
CA VAL A 93 4.78 3.97 -2.00
C VAL A 93 4.34 3.16 -3.20
N ILE A 94 3.03 3.13 -3.45
CA ILE A 94 2.46 2.66 -4.72
C ILE A 94 2.25 3.89 -5.58
N CYS A 95 2.85 3.91 -6.77
CA CYS A 95 2.88 5.09 -7.61
C CYS A 95 2.79 4.76 -9.11
N GLN A 96 2.69 5.80 -9.91
CA GLN A 96 2.79 5.80 -11.37
C GLN A 96 3.74 6.92 -11.77
N PHE A 97 4.52 6.69 -12.84
CA PHE A 97 5.36 7.71 -13.46
C PHE A 97 4.67 8.26 -14.70
N PHE A 98 4.50 9.56 -14.73
CA PHE A 98 3.98 10.28 -15.90
C PHE A 98 5.10 11.06 -16.57
N PRO A 99 5.17 11.07 -17.90
CA PRO A 99 6.07 11.96 -18.60
C PRO A 99 5.78 13.42 -18.22
N ALA A 100 6.75 14.09 -17.63
CA ALA A 100 6.66 15.51 -17.30
C ALA A 100 7.26 16.38 -18.42
N ASP A 101 8.30 15.83 -19.08
CA ASP A 101 9.02 16.44 -20.22
C ASP A 101 9.79 15.31 -20.93
N VAL A 102 10.45 15.62 -22.03
CA VAL A 102 11.18 14.65 -22.89
C VAL A 102 12.18 13.78 -22.11
N LEU A 103 12.72 14.28 -20.99
CA LEU A 103 13.72 13.58 -20.16
C LEU A 103 13.34 13.48 -18.68
N ALA A 104 12.14 13.91 -18.28
CA ALA A 104 11.69 13.90 -16.89
C ALA A 104 10.39 13.11 -16.71
N PHE A 105 10.31 12.42 -15.58
CA PHE A 105 9.09 11.76 -15.13
C PHE A 105 8.64 12.36 -13.80
N THR A 106 7.33 12.57 -13.65
CA THR A 106 6.74 12.96 -12.39
C THR A 106 6.12 11.73 -11.74
N GLU A 107 6.57 11.44 -10.52
CA GLU A 107 5.96 10.43 -9.68
C GLU A 107 4.58 10.91 -9.19
N LYS A 108 3.57 10.08 -9.34
CA LYS A 108 2.25 10.28 -8.77
C LYS A 108 1.90 9.13 -7.84
N VAL A 109 1.72 9.46 -6.56
CA VAL A 109 1.45 8.51 -5.48
C VAL A 109 -0.04 8.20 -5.40
N ILE A 110 -0.39 6.92 -5.40
CA ILE A 110 -1.75 6.46 -5.12
C ILE A 110 -1.90 6.02 -3.66
N ALA A 111 -0.87 5.39 -3.10
CA ALA A 111 -0.90 4.94 -1.71
C ALA A 111 0.48 5.01 -1.04
N VAL A 112 0.48 5.43 0.22
CA VAL A 112 1.63 5.41 1.14
C VAL A 112 1.56 4.13 1.96
N VAL A 113 2.68 3.47 2.18
CA VAL A 113 2.77 2.19 2.87
C VAL A 113 3.66 2.32 4.10
N GLU A 114 3.14 1.91 5.23
CA GLU A 114 3.87 1.76 6.49
C GLU A 114 3.83 0.31 6.94
N VAL A 115 4.99 -0.27 7.24
CA VAL A 115 5.14 -1.66 7.64
C VAL A 115 5.63 -1.75 9.09
N LYS A 116 5.01 -2.59 9.86
CA LYS A 116 5.44 -2.90 11.23
C LYS A 116 5.47 -4.41 11.44
N LYS A 117 6.38 -4.83 12.28
CA LYS A 117 6.37 -6.18 12.80
C LYS A 117 5.04 -6.45 13.51
N GLU A 118 4.52 -7.66 13.37
CA GLU A 118 3.33 -8.06 14.12
C GLU A 118 3.57 -7.87 15.62
N TYR A 119 2.73 -7.09 16.28
CA TYR A 119 2.76 -7.00 17.73
C TYR A 119 2.48 -8.39 18.31
N SER A 120 3.45 -8.96 18.99
CA SER A 120 3.13 -10.00 19.99
C SER A 120 2.19 -9.33 20.97
N ARG A 121 0.92 -9.71 20.96
CA ARG A 121 0.00 -9.31 22.03
C ARG A 121 0.63 -9.78 23.33
N GLY A 122 1.42 -8.92 23.96
CA GLY A 122 1.65 -9.05 25.39
C GLY A 122 0.26 -9.09 25.99
N ILE A 123 -0.01 -10.10 26.79
CA ILE A 123 -1.24 -10.23 27.57
C ILE A 123 -1.31 -8.95 28.40
N SER A 124 -1.86 -7.86 27.83
CA SER A 124 -2.28 -6.75 28.64
C SER A 124 -3.54 -7.25 29.32
N GLU A 125 -3.45 -7.46 30.61
CA GLU A 125 -4.59 -7.70 31.50
C GLU A 125 -5.68 -6.71 31.12
N THR A 126 -6.69 -7.24 30.43
CA THR A 126 -7.94 -6.55 30.19
C THR A 126 -8.59 -6.37 31.55
N THR A 127 -8.47 -5.18 32.12
CA THR A 127 -9.39 -4.72 33.15
C THR A 127 -10.76 -4.69 32.50
N GLU A 128 -11.50 -5.80 32.63
CA GLU A 128 -12.90 -5.90 32.23
C GLU A 128 -13.72 -4.91 33.03
N ARG A 129 -13.89 -3.70 32.48
CA ARG A 129 -15.03 -2.87 32.88
C ARG A 129 -16.29 -3.49 32.27
N ARG A 130 -16.97 -4.30 33.07
CA ARG A 130 -18.31 -4.78 32.81
C ARG A 130 -19.26 -3.57 32.69
N THR A 131 -19.51 -3.07 31.50
CA THR A 131 -20.69 -2.28 31.20
C THR A 131 -21.85 -3.23 30.89
N ARG A 132 -22.87 -3.22 31.73
CA ARG A 132 -24.16 -3.84 31.50
C ARG A 132 -24.85 -3.12 30.34
N SER A 133 -24.71 -3.60 29.14
CA SER A 133 -25.66 -3.37 28.04
C SER A 133 -25.37 -4.41 26.96
N GLY A 134 -26.35 -5.27 26.69
CA GLY A 134 -26.23 -6.35 25.73
C GLY A 134 -26.35 -5.83 24.31
N ASP A 135 -25.23 -5.62 23.63
CA ASP A 135 -25.19 -5.59 22.18
C ASP A 135 -23.86 -6.20 21.73
N LYS A 136 -23.93 -7.46 21.31
CA LYS A 136 -22.77 -8.22 20.81
C LYS A 136 -22.59 -7.98 19.31
N THR A 137 -22.17 -6.79 18.93
CA THR A 137 -21.52 -6.53 17.65
C THR A 137 -20.08 -6.08 17.93
N SER A 138 -19.27 -7.00 18.39
CA SER A 138 -17.83 -6.83 18.46
C SER A 138 -17.29 -6.88 17.02
N SER A 139 -17.27 -5.74 16.34
CA SER A 139 -16.44 -5.54 15.17
C SER A 139 -14.99 -5.72 15.62
N MET A 140 -14.33 -6.79 15.17
CA MET A 140 -12.88 -6.96 15.32
C MET A 140 -12.17 -5.89 14.48
N ILE A 141 -12.19 -4.64 14.92
CA ILE A 141 -11.31 -3.60 14.42
C ILE A 141 -9.95 -3.93 15.03
N GLY A 142 -9.00 -4.40 14.21
CA GLY A 142 -7.65 -4.64 14.65
C GLY A 142 -7.09 -3.40 15.34
N HIS A 143 -6.44 -3.58 16.48
CA HIS A 143 -5.98 -2.48 17.32
C HIS A 143 -4.70 -1.89 16.73
N ILE A 144 -4.85 -0.97 15.76
CA ILE A 144 -3.72 -0.16 15.31
C ILE A 144 -3.42 0.86 16.40
N ASP A 145 -2.19 0.88 16.88
CA ASP A 145 -1.72 1.83 17.87
C ASP A 145 -1.92 3.29 17.39
N SER A 146 -2.25 4.18 18.32
CA SER A 146 -2.45 5.62 18.03
C SER A 146 -1.17 6.29 17.49
N SER A 147 -0.01 5.88 17.96
CA SER A 147 1.29 6.34 17.48
C SER A 147 1.49 5.98 15.99
N LEU A 148 1.22 4.72 15.62
CA LEU A 148 1.30 4.27 14.23
C LEU A 148 0.28 4.97 13.34
N LYS A 149 -0.94 5.20 13.83
CA LYS A 149 -1.94 6.00 13.11
C LYS A 149 -1.46 7.43 12.87
N GLY A 150 -0.85 8.05 13.89
CA GLY A 150 -0.29 9.41 13.79
C GLY A 150 0.85 9.48 12.78
N GLN A 151 1.82 8.58 12.89
CA GLN A 151 2.95 8.49 11.96
C GLN A 151 2.45 8.35 10.52
N HIS A 152 1.66 7.32 10.25
CA HIS A 152 1.17 7.04 8.90
C HIS A 152 0.29 8.17 8.33
N THR A 153 -0.51 8.83 9.19
CA THR A 153 -1.27 10.02 8.76
C THR A 153 -0.34 11.16 8.36
N GLY A 154 0.74 11.39 9.11
CA GLY A 154 1.76 12.39 8.76
C GLY A 154 2.42 12.10 7.41
N GLU A 155 2.76 10.85 7.14
CA GLU A 155 3.32 10.39 5.86
C GLU A 155 2.34 10.60 4.70
N MET A 156 1.06 10.27 4.90
CA MET A 156 0.02 10.53 3.90
C MET A 156 -0.14 12.02 3.61
N ILE A 157 -0.09 12.89 4.64
CA ILE A 157 -0.16 14.34 4.45
C ILE A 157 1.06 14.84 3.67
N ALA A 158 2.27 14.40 4.01
CA ALA A 158 3.48 14.80 3.30
C ALA A 158 3.49 14.38 1.83
N ALA A 159 2.85 13.26 1.48
CA ALA A 159 2.72 12.77 0.11
C ALA A 159 1.62 13.45 -0.71
N LEU A 160 0.74 14.29 -0.13
CA LEU A 160 -0.37 14.95 -0.85
C LEU A 160 0.06 15.70 -2.12
N PRO A 161 1.15 16.48 -2.14
CA PRO A 161 1.55 17.19 -3.36
C PRO A 161 1.86 16.25 -4.53
N SER A 162 2.30 15.04 -4.23
CA SER A 162 2.59 13.98 -5.21
C SER A 162 1.39 13.06 -5.47
N SER A 163 0.27 13.22 -4.75
CA SER A 163 -0.88 12.32 -4.89
C SER A 163 -1.55 12.42 -6.27
N VAL A 164 -2.04 11.28 -6.78
CA VAL A 164 -2.90 11.23 -7.98
C VAL A 164 -4.21 12.00 -7.79
N PHE A 165 -4.67 12.20 -6.54
CA PHE A 165 -5.86 12.98 -6.19
C PHE A 165 -5.53 14.44 -5.86
N GLY A 166 -4.29 14.86 -6.06
CA GLY A 166 -3.79 16.16 -5.63
C GLY A 166 -3.91 16.36 -4.12
N LEU A 167 -4.08 17.59 -3.69
CA LEU A 167 -4.18 17.96 -2.26
C LEU A 167 -5.47 17.48 -1.57
N ASN A 168 -6.40 16.84 -2.29
CA ASN A 168 -7.68 16.40 -1.74
C ASN A 168 -7.62 15.07 -1.02
N GLY A 169 -6.57 14.28 -1.21
CA GLY A 169 -6.43 13.03 -0.50
C GLY A 169 -5.38 12.07 -1.07
N VAL A 170 -5.20 10.97 -0.38
CA VAL A 170 -4.32 9.87 -0.75
C VAL A 170 -4.79 8.60 -0.04
N TYR A 171 -4.50 7.44 -0.59
CA TYR A 171 -4.66 6.19 0.14
C TYR A 171 -3.45 5.89 1.00
N GLY A 172 -3.65 5.02 1.99
CA GLY A 172 -2.59 4.48 2.82
C GLY A 172 -2.78 2.98 3.05
N LEU A 173 -1.71 2.30 3.36
CA LEU A 173 -1.68 0.88 3.68
C LEU A 173 -0.81 0.68 4.93
N ILE A 174 -1.43 0.23 6.03
CA ILE A 174 -0.70 -0.17 7.23
C ILE A 174 -0.57 -1.69 7.22
N VAL A 175 0.65 -2.17 7.20
CA VAL A 175 1.00 -3.59 7.20
C VAL A 175 1.57 -3.97 8.56
N GLN A 176 0.85 -4.80 9.31
CA GLN A 176 1.30 -5.31 10.61
C GLN A 176 1.49 -6.83 10.52
N GLY A 177 2.73 -7.25 10.35
CA GLY A 177 3.01 -8.64 10.03
C GLY A 177 2.40 -9.05 8.69
N THR A 178 1.41 -9.95 8.74
CA THR A 178 0.69 -10.43 7.54
C THR A 178 -0.68 -9.78 7.35
N LYS A 179 -1.02 -8.83 8.20
CA LYS A 179 -2.32 -8.13 8.18
C LYS A 179 -2.16 -6.76 7.54
N VAL A 180 -3.08 -6.40 6.68
CA VAL A 180 -3.11 -5.13 5.94
C VAL A 180 -4.39 -4.39 6.28
N THR A 181 -4.26 -3.14 6.69
CA THR A 181 -5.37 -2.19 6.82
C THR A 181 -5.25 -1.14 5.72
N VAL A 182 -6.32 -0.95 4.98
CA VAL A 182 -6.40 0.11 3.96
C VAL A 182 -6.91 1.38 4.63
N VAL A 183 -6.23 2.47 4.37
CA VAL A 183 -6.54 3.79 4.91
C VAL A 183 -6.93 4.72 3.77
N SER A 184 -7.93 5.55 3.97
CA SER A 184 -8.22 6.66 3.07
C SER A 184 -8.11 7.97 3.82
N PHE A 185 -7.27 8.86 3.30
CA PHE A 185 -7.16 10.24 3.76
C PHE A 185 -7.89 11.15 2.77
N ARG A 186 -8.74 12.02 3.28
CA ARG A 186 -9.40 13.08 2.50
C ARG A 186 -9.27 14.40 3.22
N ALA A 187 -8.89 15.43 2.50
CA ALA A 187 -8.75 16.78 3.01
C ALA A 187 -9.74 17.73 2.31
N SER A 188 -10.18 18.78 3.02
CA SER A 188 -10.87 19.91 2.41
C SER A 188 -9.90 20.73 1.55
N GLY A 189 -10.40 21.45 0.53
CA GLY A 189 -9.54 22.22 -0.38
C GLY A 189 -8.64 23.26 0.30
N GLN A 190 -9.01 23.75 1.50
CA GLN A 190 -8.23 24.73 2.28
C GLN A 190 -7.26 24.07 3.27
N PHE A 191 -7.33 22.74 3.45
CA PHE A 191 -6.57 22.04 4.48
C PHE A 191 -5.06 22.24 4.32
N TRP A 192 -4.56 22.05 3.09
CA TRP A 192 -3.13 22.13 2.81
C TRP A 192 -2.58 23.54 3.05
N GLU A 193 -3.25 24.57 2.55
CA GLU A 193 -2.85 25.96 2.73
C GLU A 193 -2.83 26.35 4.22
N GLN A 194 -3.87 25.98 4.97
CA GLN A 194 -3.93 26.25 6.41
C GLN A 194 -2.87 25.48 7.20
N LEU A 195 -2.55 24.25 6.79
CA LEU A 195 -1.47 23.46 7.37
C LEU A 195 -0.12 24.13 7.15
N GLN A 196 0.18 24.54 5.93
CA GLN A 196 1.42 25.26 5.61
C GLN A 196 1.56 26.55 6.40
N ASN A 197 0.47 27.24 6.66
CA ASN A 197 0.45 28.45 7.49
C ASN A 197 0.51 28.15 9.01
N GLY A 198 0.51 26.87 9.41
CA GLY A 198 0.53 26.45 10.82
C GLY A 198 -0.75 26.75 11.58
N ASN A 199 -1.87 26.96 10.90
CA ASN A 199 -3.11 27.43 11.51
C ASN A 199 -4.36 26.74 10.93
N VAL A 200 -4.55 25.49 11.24
CA VAL A 200 -5.71 24.69 10.79
C VAL A 200 -6.91 24.97 11.70
N LYS A 201 -7.70 26.02 11.41
CA LYS A 201 -8.89 26.38 12.20
C LYS A 201 -10.21 25.96 11.55
N ASN A 202 -10.33 26.15 10.25
CA ASN A 202 -11.58 25.98 9.50
C ASN A 202 -11.50 24.86 8.45
N ALA A 203 -10.34 24.22 8.33
CA ALA A 203 -10.15 23.09 7.44
C ALA A 203 -10.17 21.79 8.25
N HIS A 204 -10.59 20.72 7.60
CA HIS A 204 -10.63 19.40 8.23
C HIS A 204 -10.09 18.33 7.27
N ALA A 205 -9.59 17.27 7.86
CA ALA A 205 -9.25 16.06 7.17
C ALA A 205 -9.98 14.86 7.81
N ILE A 206 -10.33 13.90 7.00
CA ILE A 206 -11.01 12.67 7.44
C ILE A 206 -10.12 11.49 7.11
N VAL A 207 -9.80 10.70 8.13
CA VAL A 207 -9.07 9.45 7.98
C VAL A 207 -10.02 8.29 8.26
N ARG A 208 -10.12 7.34 7.34
CA ARG A 208 -10.95 6.14 7.50
C ARG A 208 -10.09 4.90 7.35
N TYR A 209 -10.32 3.93 8.22
CA TYR A 209 -9.61 2.66 8.26
C TYR A 209 -10.56 1.53 7.87
N SER A 210 -10.11 0.64 6.99
CA SER A 210 -10.82 -0.61 6.69
C SER A 210 -10.66 -1.62 7.83
N PRO A 211 -11.41 -2.73 7.81
CA PRO A 211 -11.03 -3.94 8.55
C PRO A 211 -9.64 -4.43 8.15
N GLU A 212 -9.02 -5.25 9.00
CA GLU A 212 -7.76 -5.93 8.69
C GLU A 212 -7.98 -7.07 7.69
N TYR A 213 -7.14 -7.13 6.66
CA TYR A 213 -7.09 -8.20 5.66
C TYR A 213 -5.82 -9.02 5.83
N ASN A 214 -5.93 -10.31 6.11
CA ASN A 214 -4.76 -11.17 6.30
C ASN A 214 -4.33 -11.81 4.97
N ILE A 215 -3.11 -11.51 4.51
CA ILE A 215 -2.52 -12.05 3.28
C ILE A 215 -2.44 -13.59 3.31
N LEU A 216 -2.33 -14.21 4.48
CA LEU A 216 -2.26 -15.66 4.60
C LEU A 216 -3.62 -16.35 4.39
N THR A 217 -4.75 -15.64 4.52
CA THR A 217 -6.08 -16.22 4.32
C THR A 217 -6.57 -16.03 2.89
N LYS A 218 -7.36 -16.99 2.39
CA LYS A 218 -7.99 -16.88 1.06
C LYS A 218 -8.88 -15.64 0.99
N GLN A 219 -9.69 -15.40 2.03
CA GLN A 219 -10.61 -14.26 2.09
C GLN A 219 -9.84 -12.92 2.08
N GLY A 220 -8.80 -12.77 2.91
CA GLY A 220 -8.00 -11.54 2.95
C GLY A 220 -7.31 -11.26 1.62
N ARG A 221 -6.71 -12.28 0.98
CA ARG A 221 -6.13 -12.12 -0.36
C ARG A 221 -7.17 -11.71 -1.41
N SER A 222 -8.37 -12.31 -1.39
CA SER A 222 -9.43 -11.95 -2.35
C SER A 222 -9.87 -10.49 -2.19
N GLN A 223 -9.99 -10.01 -0.96
CA GLN A 223 -10.36 -8.62 -0.68
C GLN A 223 -9.26 -7.65 -1.10
N LEU A 224 -8.00 -7.94 -0.75
CA LEU A 224 -6.85 -7.13 -1.18
C LEU A 224 -6.67 -7.13 -2.69
N MET A 225 -6.91 -8.26 -3.36
CA MET A 225 -6.89 -8.35 -4.82
C MET A 225 -7.86 -7.34 -5.46
N ASN A 226 -9.10 -7.27 -4.98
CA ASN A 226 -10.07 -6.31 -5.50
C ASN A 226 -9.61 -4.86 -5.30
N ILE A 227 -8.99 -4.56 -4.16
CA ILE A 227 -8.45 -3.23 -3.85
C ILE A 227 -7.31 -2.87 -4.80
N PHE A 228 -6.32 -3.77 -4.97
CA PHE A 228 -5.17 -3.50 -5.84
C PHE A 228 -5.53 -3.45 -7.32
N LEU A 229 -6.49 -4.28 -7.77
CA LEU A 229 -7.02 -4.16 -9.13
C LEU A 229 -7.75 -2.82 -9.31
N GLY A 230 -8.51 -2.36 -8.31
CA GLY A 230 -9.13 -1.04 -8.32
C GLY A 230 -8.10 0.10 -8.41
N MET A 231 -7.00 0.02 -7.65
CA MET A 231 -5.90 0.98 -7.74
C MET A 231 -5.25 0.98 -9.12
N LYS A 232 -5.01 -0.21 -9.70
CA LYS A 232 -4.47 -0.33 -11.06
C LYS A 232 -5.39 0.30 -12.10
N MET A 233 -6.69 0.05 -12.02
CA MET A 233 -7.67 0.67 -12.94
C MET A 233 -7.71 2.19 -12.80
N LEU A 234 -7.61 2.73 -11.57
CA LEU A 234 -7.52 4.17 -11.35
C LEU A 234 -6.30 4.76 -12.04
N LEU A 235 -5.13 4.14 -11.90
CA LEU A 235 -3.89 4.61 -12.53
C LEU A 235 -3.97 4.57 -14.06
N GLN A 236 -4.54 3.51 -14.64
CA GLN A 236 -4.73 3.39 -16.09
C GLN A 236 -5.65 4.46 -16.66
N ASN A 237 -6.69 4.86 -15.92
CA ASN A 237 -7.60 5.91 -16.35
C ASN A 237 -6.98 7.32 -16.30
N LEU A 238 -5.86 7.49 -15.62
CA LEU A 238 -5.11 8.77 -15.59
C LEU A 238 -4.14 8.91 -16.78
N GLU A 239 -3.88 7.83 -17.51
CA GLU A 239 -2.99 7.83 -18.69
C GLU A 239 -3.74 8.21 -19.98
N MET A 240 -5.07 8.26 -19.98
CA MET A 240 -5.91 8.64 -21.12
C MET A 240 -6.17 10.13 -21.13
#